data_cfd4a1b3948d9b0d146d7fca125fd67d
#
_entry.id   cfd4a1b3948d9b0d146d7fca125fd67d
#
_cell.length_a   1.000
_cell.length_b   1.000
_cell.length_c   1.000
_cell.angle_alpha   90.00
_cell.angle_beta   90.00
_cell.angle_gamma   90.00
#
_symmetry.space_group_name_H-M   'P 1'
#
loop_
_entity.id
_entity.type
_entity.pdbx_description
1 polymer ?
#
loop_
_entity_poly.entity_id
_entity_poly.type
_entity_poly.pdbx_seq_one_letter_code
_entity_poly.pdbx_strand_id
1 'polypeptide(L)'
;MIPFCEAQSDELLRIAACLEEHFPHSMAKAVVDAAKRRSLYHEEMHSKVEYIVAHGISSYIEGKKTIIGSSHFVFEDEKCRIRPEYQERFDTLPEEYSHLFLAIDGELVAVICIEDPLREEAAEMVKSLKAAGITKVVMMTGDSERTAAAIAKRVGCLLYTSPSPRDCS
;
A
#
# COMPACT_ATOMS: atom_id res chain seq x y z
N MET A 1 0.57 -10.58 3.94
CA MET A 1 -0.74 -10.40 3.29
C MET A 1 -1.81 -11.00 4.18
N ILE A 2 -2.92 -10.30 4.34
CA ILE A 2 -4.06 -10.66 5.19
C ILE A 2 -5.26 -10.91 4.28
N PRO A 3 -5.80 -12.15 4.19
CA PRO A 3 -6.94 -12.46 3.33
C PRO A 3 -8.26 -11.99 3.96
N PHE A 4 -9.19 -11.57 3.12
CA PHE A 4 -10.55 -11.13 3.42
C PHE A 4 -11.59 -11.96 2.64
N CYS A 5 -11.22 -13.17 2.29
CA CYS A 5 -12.07 -14.18 1.66
C CYS A 5 -11.54 -15.57 2.01
N GLU A 6 -12.21 -16.62 1.53
CA GLU A 6 -11.78 -18.00 1.75
C GLU A 6 -10.62 -18.46 0.85
N ALA A 7 -10.23 -17.65 -0.13
CA ALA A 7 -9.13 -17.98 -1.03
C ALA A 7 -7.78 -18.03 -0.28
N GLN A 8 -6.88 -18.86 -0.80
CA GLN A 8 -5.55 -19.02 -0.21
C GLN A 8 -4.71 -17.75 -0.43
N SER A 9 -3.95 -17.37 0.59
CA SER A 9 -3.06 -16.19 0.53
C SER A 9 -2.09 -16.20 -0.64
N ASP A 10 -1.61 -17.38 -1.05
CA ASP A 10 -0.66 -17.51 -2.14
C ASP A 10 -1.30 -17.25 -3.50
N GLU A 11 -2.56 -17.63 -3.69
CA GLU A 11 -3.30 -17.32 -4.92
C GLU A 11 -3.57 -15.82 -5.04
N LEU A 12 -4.01 -15.18 -3.94
CA LEU A 12 -4.23 -13.72 -3.90
C LEU A 12 -2.92 -12.94 -4.12
N LEU A 13 -1.79 -13.44 -3.58
CA LEU A 13 -0.49 -12.83 -3.81
C LEU A 13 -0.03 -12.99 -5.27
N ARG A 14 -0.34 -14.13 -5.89
CA ARG A 14 -0.06 -14.37 -7.31
C ARG A 14 -0.84 -13.41 -8.20
N ILE A 15 -2.14 -13.20 -7.92
CA ILE A 15 -2.98 -12.23 -8.62
C ILE A 15 -2.43 -10.80 -8.45
N ALA A 16 -2.10 -10.40 -7.23
CA ALA A 16 -1.54 -9.08 -6.95
C ALA A 16 -0.21 -8.85 -7.69
N ALA A 17 0.69 -9.84 -7.68
CA ALA A 17 1.96 -9.77 -8.38
C ALA A 17 1.80 -9.67 -9.91
N CYS A 18 0.83 -10.39 -10.47
CA CYS A 18 0.50 -10.34 -11.89
C CYS A 18 0.07 -8.94 -12.35
N LEU A 19 -0.71 -8.24 -11.53
CA LEU A 19 -1.11 -6.86 -11.82
C LEU A 19 0.03 -5.85 -11.64
N GLU A 20 0.81 -6.01 -10.59
CA GLU A 20 1.85 -5.05 -10.18
C GLU A 20 3.13 -5.14 -11.01
N GLU A 21 3.42 -6.26 -11.68
CA GLU A 21 4.69 -6.42 -12.41
C GLU A 21 4.85 -5.46 -13.60
N HIS A 22 3.73 -4.95 -14.13
CA HIS A 22 3.76 -4.03 -15.26
C HIS A 22 4.05 -2.56 -14.87
N PHE A 23 3.99 -2.24 -13.60
CA PHE A 23 4.14 -0.87 -13.10
C PHE A 23 5.18 -0.79 -11.98
N PRO A 24 6.47 -0.67 -12.34
CA PRO A 24 7.55 -0.75 -11.38
C PRO A 24 7.61 0.47 -10.46
N HIS A 25 7.06 0.35 -9.27
CA HIS A 25 7.26 1.26 -8.15
C HIS A 25 7.63 0.46 -6.88
N SER A 26 8.00 1.13 -5.80
CA SER A 26 8.54 0.47 -4.60
C SER A 26 7.60 -0.59 -4.02
N MET A 27 6.31 -0.29 -3.92
CA MET A 27 5.31 -1.22 -3.39
C MET A 27 5.09 -2.41 -4.34
N ALA A 28 4.96 -2.15 -5.65
CA ALA A 28 4.85 -3.20 -6.66
C ALA A 28 6.02 -4.17 -6.61
N LYS A 29 7.23 -3.64 -6.53
CA LYS A 29 8.44 -4.47 -6.39
C LYS A 29 8.37 -5.36 -5.15
N ALA A 30 7.92 -4.84 -4.01
CA ALA A 30 7.78 -5.63 -2.79
C ALA A 30 6.79 -6.79 -2.95
N VAL A 31 5.66 -6.57 -3.65
CA VAL A 31 4.65 -7.59 -3.95
C VAL A 31 5.22 -8.66 -4.87
N VAL A 32 5.82 -8.26 -5.99
CA VAL A 32 6.43 -9.17 -6.98
C VAL A 32 7.57 -9.98 -6.37
N ASP A 33 8.44 -9.37 -5.57
CA ASP A 33 9.54 -10.05 -4.89
C ASP A 33 9.01 -11.04 -3.84
N ALA A 34 7.91 -10.72 -3.16
CA ALA A 34 7.26 -11.63 -2.22
C ALA A 34 6.69 -12.88 -2.92
N ALA A 35 6.06 -12.70 -4.09
CA ALA A 35 5.57 -13.80 -4.91
C ALA A 35 6.72 -14.69 -5.42
N LYS A 36 7.79 -14.07 -5.93
CA LYS A 36 9.00 -14.79 -6.38
C LYS A 36 9.63 -15.62 -5.27
N ARG A 37 9.77 -15.07 -4.05
CA ARG A 37 10.32 -15.81 -2.89
C ARG A 37 9.50 -17.03 -2.51
N ARG A 38 8.20 -17.04 -2.81
CA ARG A 38 7.31 -18.19 -2.61
C ARG A 38 7.20 -19.09 -3.84
N SER A 39 7.99 -18.84 -4.90
CA SER A 39 7.92 -19.56 -6.17
C SER A 39 6.52 -19.56 -6.80
N LEU A 40 5.78 -18.47 -6.60
CA LEU A 40 4.47 -18.25 -7.20
C LEU A 40 4.67 -17.70 -8.61
N TYR A 41 4.77 -18.61 -9.57
CA TYR A 41 4.82 -18.25 -10.99
C TYR A 41 3.40 -18.06 -11.51
N HIS A 42 3.24 -17.14 -12.43
CA HIS A 42 1.98 -16.95 -13.14
C HIS A 42 2.27 -16.76 -14.63
N GLU A 43 1.41 -17.29 -15.46
CA GLU A 43 1.25 -16.84 -16.83
C GLU A 43 0.39 -15.56 -16.79
N GLU A 44 0.51 -14.66 -17.76
CA GLU A 44 -0.34 -13.48 -17.82
C GLU A 44 -1.82 -13.90 -17.80
N MET A 45 -2.50 -13.63 -16.68
CA MET A 45 -3.89 -14.08 -16.44
C MET A 45 -4.90 -12.95 -16.65
N HIS A 46 -4.40 -11.74 -16.89
CA HIS A 46 -5.24 -10.54 -17.03
C HIS A 46 -5.46 -10.16 -18.50
N SER A 47 -6.58 -9.49 -18.75
CA SER A 47 -6.81 -8.74 -19.97
C SER A 47 -6.04 -7.41 -19.94
N LYS A 48 -6.41 -6.44 -20.76
CA LYS A 48 -5.77 -5.11 -20.74
C LYS A 48 -5.74 -4.51 -19.34
N VAL A 49 -4.54 -4.18 -18.84
CA VAL A 49 -4.33 -3.51 -17.56
C VAL A 49 -4.49 -2.00 -17.75
N GLU A 50 -5.33 -1.38 -16.95
CA GLU A 50 -5.50 0.07 -16.90
C GLU A 50 -4.83 0.62 -15.63
N TYR A 51 -3.81 1.43 -15.82
CA TYR A 51 -3.13 2.13 -14.75
C TYR A 51 -3.79 3.48 -14.49
N ILE A 52 -4.26 3.68 -13.27
CA ILE A 52 -4.85 4.94 -12.83
C ILE A 52 -3.79 5.67 -12.01
N VAL A 53 -3.23 6.72 -12.61
CA VAL A 53 -2.09 7.47 -12.05
C VAL A 53 -2.36 7.90 -10.61
N ALA A 54 -1.42 7.59 -9.73
CA ALA A 54 -1.43 7.87 -8.29
C ALA A 54 -2.51 7.15 -7.46
N HIS A 55 -3.33 6.28 -8.07
CA HIS A 55 -4.45 5.61 -7.38
C HIS A 55 -4.29 4.10 -7.33
N GLY A 56 -4.04 3.45 -8.45
CA GLY A 56 -3.93 1.99 -8.50
C GLY A 56 -4.04 1.41 -9.92
N ILE A 57 -4.31 0.13 -9.97
CA ILE A 57 -4.40 -0.66 -11.18
C ILE A 57 -5.77 -1.32 -11.25
N SER A 58 -6.39 -1.30 -12.42
CA SER A 58 -7.64 -2.00 -12.73
C SER A 58 -7.44 -2.92 -13.93
N SER A 59 -7.95 -4.14 -13.84
CA SER A 59 -7.95 -5.11 -14.93
C SER A 59 -9.08 -6.12 -14.78
N TYR A 60 -9.15 -7.06 -15.71
CA TYR A 60 -10.06 -8.21 -15.64
C TYR A 60 -9.24 -9.50 -15.60
N ILE A 61 -9.47 -10.32 -14.58
CA ILE A 61 -8.88 -11.63 -14.43
C ILE A 61 -10.02 -12.65 -14.45
N GLU A 62 -9.97 -13.59 -15.39
CA GLU A 62 -11.04 -14.59 -15.58
C GLU A 62 -12.45 -13.98 -15.70
N GLY A 63 -12.54 -12.81 -16.34
CA GLY A 63 -13.81 -12.08 -16.51
C GLY A 63 -14.29 -11.28 -15.29
N LYS A 64 -13.56 -11.32 -14.16
CA LYS A 64 -13.87 -10.56 -12.95
C LYS A 64 -13.07 -9.27 -12.89
N LYS A 65 -13.73 -8.15 -12.61
CA LYS A 65 -13.02 -6.87 -12.40
C LYS A 65 -12.14 -7.00 -11.17
N THR A 66 -10.85 -6.86 -11.36
CA THR A 66 -9.84 -6.97 -10.30
C THR A 66 -9.08 -5.65 -10.21
N ILE A 67 -9.03 -5.08 -9.02
CA ILE A 67 -8.35 -3.82 -8.75
C ILE A 67 -7.37 -3.97 -7.60
N ILE A 68 -6.26 -3.23 -7.69
CA ILE A 68 -5.28 -3.16 -6.62
C ILE A 68 -4.81 -1.70 -6.48
N GLY A 69 -4.74 -1.20 -5.25
CA GLY A 69 -4.36 0.19 -5.05
C GLY A 69 -4.53 0.70 -3.62
N SER A 70 -4.55 2.03 -3.49
CA SER A 70 -4.72 2.73 -2.22
C SER A 70 -6.13 2.55 -1.65
N SER A 71 -6.30 2.84 -0.36
CA SER A 71 -7.60 2.86 0.31
C SER A 71 -8.60 3.78 -0.40
N HIS A 72 -8.15 4.99 -0.75
CA HIS A 72 -8.97 5.95 -1.48
C HIS A 72 -9.50 5.37 -2.80
N PHE A 73 -8.60 4.79 -3.60
CA PHE A 73 -8.97 4.19 -4.88
C PHE A 73 -10.00 3.07 -4.71
N VAL A 74 -9.74 2.12 -3.80
CA VAL A 74 -10.59 0.94 -3.64
C VAL A 74 -11.96 1.28 -3.03
N PHE A 75 -12.01 2.15 -2.01
CA PHE A 75 -13.23 2.38 -1.25
C PHE A 75 -13.99 3.66 -1.66
N GLU A 76 -13.29 4.70 -2.13
CA GLU A 76 -13.93 5.97 -2.48
C GLU A 76 -14.20 6.08 -3.99
N ASP A 77 -13.25 5.72 -4.84
CA ASP A 77 -13.43 5.79 -6.30
C ASP A 77 -14.21 4.57 -6.81
N GLU A 78 -13.77 3.37 -6.49
CA GLU A 78 -14.33 2.11 -6.99
C GLU A 78 -15.48 1.55 -6.13
N LYS A 79 -15.76 2.16 -4.95
CA LYS A 79 -16.88 1.82 -4.07
C LYS A 79 -16.91 0.35 -3.62
N CYS A 80 -15.75 -0.28 -3.51
CA CYS A 80 -15.66 -1.65 -3.04
C CYS A 80 -16.11 -1.78 -1.58
N ARG A 81 -16.59 -2.97 -1.24
CA ARG A 81 -17.16 -3.25 0.09
C ARG A 81 -16.30 -4.26 0.83
N ILE A 82 -16.32 -4.16 2.15
CA ILE A 82 -15.78 -5.15 3.05
C ILE A 82 -16.96 -6.02 3.49
N ARG A 83 -16.79 -7.34 3.42
CA ARG A 83 -17.82 -8.24 3.95
C ARG A 83 -17.94 -8.06 5.46
N PRO A 84 -19.16 -8.03 6.03
CA PRO A 84 -19.36 -7.76 7.46
C PRO A 84 -18.57 -8.69 8.39
N GLU A 85 -18.40 -9.96 7.98
CA GLU A 85 -17.62 -10.97 8.73
C GLU A 85 -16.13 -10.64 8.87
N TYR A 86 -15.59 -9.77 8.01
CA TYR A 86 -14.19 -9.35 8.02
C TYR A 86 -13.97 -7.93 8.54
N GLN A 87 -15.02 -7.22 8.95
CA GLN A 87 -14.92 -5.84 9.40
C GLN A 87 -13.97 -5.70 10.60
N GLU A 88 -14.09 -6.56 11.60
CA GLU A 88 -13.21 -6.54 12.77
C GLU A 88 -11.74 -6.76 12.39
N ARG A 89 -11.48 -7.66 11.43
CA ARG A 89 -10.14 -7.90 10.90
C ARG A 89 -9.57 -6.67 10.19
N PHE A 90 -10.43 -5.94 9.48
CA PHE A 90 -10.04 -4.71 8.81
C PHE A 90 -9.70 -3.60 9.81
N ASP A 91 -10.50 -3.45 10.86
CA ASP A 91 -10.31 -2.44 11.90
C ASP A 91 -9.04 -2.71 12.76
N THR A 92 -8.56 -3.95 12.76
CA THR A 92 -7.34 -4.37 13.48
C THR A 92 -6.09 -4.47 12.59
N LEU A 93 -6.11 -3.91 11.38
CA LEU A 93 -4.94 -3.90 10.52
C LEU A 93 -3.77 -3.16 11.19
N PRO A 94 -2.55 -3.70 11.12
CA PRO A 94 -1.38 -3.09 11.75
C PRO A 94 -1.03 -1.75 11.06
N GLU A 95 -1.06 -0.67 11.82
CA GLU A 95 -0.91 0.71 11.34
C GLU A 95 0.52 1.08 10.94
N GLU A 96 1.51 0.30 11.37
CA GLU A 96 2.93 0.52 11.06
C GLU A 96 3.33 0.18 9.62
N TYR A 97 2.46 -0.49 8.86
CA TYR A 97 2.70 -0.89 7.48
C TYR A 97 1.95 0.01 6.49
N SER A 98 2.53 0.17 5.31
CA SER A 98 1.79 0.67 4.16
C SER A 98 0.85 -0.42 3.65
N HIS A 99 -0.39 -0.04 3.35
CA HIS A 99 -1.42 -0.98 2.92
C HIS A 99 -1.71 -0.85 1.43
N LEU A 100 -1.73 -1.97 0.75
CA LEU A 100 -2.18 -2.10 -0.63
C LEU A 100 -3.41 -3.03 -0.64
N PHE A 101 -4.51 -2.55 -1.18
CA PHE A 101 -5.81 -3.21 -1.13
C PHE A 101 -6.10 -3.91 -2.45
N LEU A 102 -6.43 -5.20 -2.40
CA LEU A 102 -6.85 -6.00 -3.55
C LEU A 102 -8.34 -6.27 -3.44
N ALA A 103 -9.10 -5.91 -4.47
CA ALA A 103 -10.53 -6.20 -4.55
C ALA A 103 -10.90 -6.89 -5.87
N ILE A 104 -11.88 -7.77 -5.83
CA ILE A 104 -12.40 -8.51 -6.97
C ILE A 104 -13.92 -8.36 -6.97
N ASP A 105 -14.49 -7.98 -8.12
CA ASP A 105 -15.94 -7.76 -8.32
C ASP A 105 -16.56 -6.85 -7.25
N GLY A 106 -15.84 -5.81 -6.84
CA GLY A 106 -16.32 -4.82 -5.88
C GLY A 106 -16.24 -5.26 -4.41
N GLU A 107 -15.60 -6.39 -4.10
CA GLU A 107 -15.37 -6.86 -2.73
C GLU A 107 -13.88 -6.90 -2.39
N LEU A 108 -13.51 -6.42 -1.20
CA LEU A 108 -12.15 -6.56 -0.68
C LEU A 108 -11.83 -8.04 -0.46
N VAL A 109 -10.76 -8.52 -1.08
CA VAL A 109 -10.31 -9.93 -0.95
C VAL A 109 -8.99 -10.08 -0.24
N ALA A 110 -8.13 -9.06 -0.25
CA ALA A 110 -6.89 -9.07 0.52
C ALA A 110 -6.36 -7.67 0.83
N VAL A 111 -5.63 -7.56 1.94
CA VAL A 111 -4.77 -6.41 2.26
C VAL A 111 -3.33 -6.88 2.32
N ILE A 112 -2.46 -6.24 1.55
CA ILE A 112 -1.03 -6.50 1.52
C ILE A 112 -0.36 -5.44 2.39
N CYS A 113 0.15 -5.86 3.54
CA CYS A 113 0.92 -5.00 4.43
C CYS A 113 2.36 -5.00 3.95
N ILE A 114 2.85 -3.84 3.56
CA ILE A 114 4.19 -3.65 3.03
C ILE A 114 4.98 -2.89 4.09
N GLU A 115 6.06 -3.52 4.54
CA GLU A 115 7.02 -2.85 5.38
C GLU A 115 7.89 -1.95 4.48
N ASP A 116 7.84 -0.65 4.73
CA ASP A 116 8.78 0.31 4.15
C ASP A 116 9.84 0.62 5.22
N PRO A 117 10.93 -0.14 5.26
CA PRO A 117 11.92 0.04 6.32
C PRO A 117 12.56 1.42 6.15
N LEU A 118 12.53 2.19 7.23
CA LEU A 118 13.35 3.40 7.33
C LEU A 118 14.79 3.04 6.98
N ARG A 119 15.41 3.84 6.13
CA ARG A 119 16.86 3.73 5.90
C ARG A 119 17.57 3.85 7.24
N GLU A 120 18.49 2.93 7.51
CA GLU A 120 19.24 2.90 8.77
C GLU A 120 19.91 4.25 9.06
N GLU A 121 20.36 4.93 8.00
CA GLU A 121 21.04 6.22 8.09
C GLU A 121 20.09 7.41 8.41
N ALA A 122 18.78 7.25 8.24
CA ALA A 122 17.84 8.37 8.36
C ALA A 122 17.85 9.02 9.76
N ALA A 123 17.85 8.19 10.80
CA ALA A 123 17.89 8.68 12.18
C ALA A 123 19.26 9.32 12.52
N GLU A 124 20.36 8.74 12.03
CA GLU A 124 21.70 9.31 12.23
C GLU A 124 21.86 10.63 11.47
N MET A 125 21.34 10.72 10.25
CA MET A 125 21.37 11.95 9.48
C MET A 125 20.62 13.09 10.20
N VAL A 126 19.43 12.81 10.74
CA VAL A 126 18.68 13.82 11.51
C VAL A 126 19.44 14.25 12.76
N LYS A 127 20.08 13.32 13.47
CA LYS A 127 20.95 13.65 14.62
C LYS A 127 22.12 14.52 14.24
N SER A 128 22.79 14.19 13.13
CA SER A 128 23.95 14.95 12.60
C SER A 128 23.54 16.37 12.19
N LEU A 129 22.39 16.53 11.54
CA LEU A 129 21.84 17.85 11.20
C LEU A 129 21.58 18.71 12.44
N LYS A 130 21.00 18.11 13.48
CA LYS A 130 20.77 18.81 14.75
C LYS A 130 22.08 19.18 15.45
N ALA A 131 23.08 18.30 15.43
CA ALA A 131 24.41 18.57 15.97
C ALA A 131 25.13 19.67 15.20
N ALA A 132 24.89 19.82 13.90
CA ALA A 132 25.38 20.90 13.05
C ALA A 132 24.65 22.25 13.24
N GLY A 133 23.70 22.33 14.20
CA GLY A 133 22.99 23.56 14.55
C GLY A 133 21.64 23.75 13.85
N ILE A 134 21.15 22.75 13.11
CA ILE A 134 19.80 22.81 12.51
C ILE A 134 18.77 22.56 13.61
N THR A 135 17.98 23.57 13.90
CA THR A 135 17.00 23.54 15.01
C THR A 135 15.71 22.80 14.66
N LYS A 136 15.35 22.74 13.36
CA LYS A 136 14.11 22.09 12.90
C LYS A 136 14.40 21.20 11.70
N VAL A 137 14.06 19.92 11.79
CA VAL A 137 14.03 19.00 10.68
C VAL A 137 12.58 18.54 10.52
N VAL A 138 12.03 18.68 9.32
CA VAL A 138 10.62 18.43 9.02
C VAL A 138 10.51 17.32 7.98
N MET A 139 9.65 16.35 8.23
CA MET A 139 9.30 15.33 7.27
C MET A 139 8.00 15.73 6.56
N MET A 140 8.03 15.70 5.23
CA MET A 140 6.84 15.87 4.39
C MET A 140 6.55 14.54 3.71
N THR A 141 5.32 14.08 3.81
CA THR A 141 4.88 12.82 3.22
C THR A 141 3.40 12.91 2.81
N GLY A 142 3.03 12.13 1.80
CA GLY A 142 1.65 11.90 1.40
C GLY A 142 1.02 10.66 2.04
N ASP A 143 1.74 9.98 2.95
CA ASP A 143 1.23 8.82 3.68
C ASP A 143 0.15 9.22 4.70
N SER A 144 -0.55 8.21 5.23
CA SER A 144 -1.51 8.46 6.31
C SER A 144 -0.84 9.13 7.51
N GLU A 145 -1.56 10.03 8.17
CA GLU A 145 -1.04 10.79 9.31
C GLU A 145 -0.47 9.88 10.41
N ARG A 146 -1.08 8.72 10.63
CA ARG A 146 -0.64 7.74 11.64
C ARG A 146 0.70 7.11 11.29
N THR A 147 0.85 6.64 10.04
CA THR A 147 2.12 6.08 9.54
C THR A 147 3.22 7.13 9.59
N ALA A 148 2.91 8.34 9.12
CA ALA A 148 3.84 9.45 9.13
C ALA A 148 4.28 9.86 10.54
N ALA A 149 3.36 9.89 11.51
CA ALA A 149 3.69 10.21 12.91
C ALA A 149 4.61 9.16 13.55
N ALA A 150 4.35 7.87 13.29
CA ALA A 150 5.20 6.79 13.77
C ALA A 150 6.63 6.88 13.22
N ILE A 151 6.77 7.18 11.93
CA ILE A 151 8.07 7.37 11.26
C ILE A 151 8.78 8.61 11.79
N ALA A 152 8.10 9.76 11.87
CA ALA A 152 8.68 11.01 12.36
C ALA A 152 9.24 10.86 13.78
N LYS A 153 8.51 10.14 14.65
CA LYS A 153 8.96 9.83 16.01
C LYS A 153 10.22 8.97 16.01
N ARG A 154 10.29 7.94 15.15
CA ARG A 154 11.47 7.05 15.03
C ARG A 154 12.70 7.77 14.51
N VAL A 155 12.54 8.67 13.55
CA VAL A 155 13.63 9.46 12.95
C VAL A 155 14.00 10.66 13.81
N GLY A 156 13.10 11.11 14.69
CA GLY A 156 13.34 12.27 15.57
C GLY A 156 13.18 13.62 14.85
N CYS A 157 12.32 13.68 13.83
CA CYS A 157 11.96 14.91 13.13
C CYS A 157 10.54 15.37 13.47
N LEU A 158 10.18 16.57 13.02
CA LEU A 158 8.80 17.07 13.10
C LEU A 158 8.02 16.58 11.88
N LEU A 159 6.75 16.21 12.09
CA LEU A 159 5.84 15.88 11.01
C LEU A 159 5.16 17.17 10.53
N TYR A 160 5.15 17.38 9.22
CA TYR A 160 4.29 18.32 8.55
C TYR A 160 3.40 17.56 7.56
N THR A 161 2.14 17.40 7.91
CA THR A 161 1.12 16.92 6.97
C THR A 161 0.68 18.09 6.11
N SER A 162 1.00 18.05 4.82
CA SER A 162 0.40 18.99 3.88
C SER A 162 -1.07 18.61 3.71
N PRO A 163 -2.02 19.52 3.90
CA PRO A 163 -3.38 19.25 3.46
C PRO A 163 -3.34 18.90 1.97
N SER A 164 -4.08 17.86 1.60
CA SER A 164 -4.18 17.47 0.19
C SER A 164 -4.58 18.71 -0.64
N PRO A 165 -4.02 18.93 -1.85
CA PRO A 165 -4.44 20.03 -2.71
C PRO A 165 -5.94 20.09 -3.00
N ARG A 166 -6.69 19.06 -2.64
CA ARG A 166 -8.16 18.98 -2.78
C ARG A 166 -8.94 19.63 -1.63
N ASP A 167 -8.29 19.95 -0.51
CA ASP A 167 -8.94 20.61 0.63
C ASP A 167 -8.92 22.14 0.54
N CYS A 168 -8.40 22.69 -0.55
CA CYS A 168 -8.41 24.12 -0.88
C CYS A 168 -9.49 24.40 -1.93
N SER A 169 -10.78 24.29 -1.55
CA SER A 169 -11.90 24.80 -2.35
C SER A 169 -12.86 25.55 -1.46
#